data_e72c8e57ccf42553b215aa6cf9dec650
#
_entry.id   e72c8e57ccf42553b215aa6cf9dec650
#
_cell.length_a   1.000
_cell.length_b   1.000
_cell.length_c   1.000
_cell.angle_alpha   90.00
_cell.angle_beta   90.00
_cell.angle_gamma   90.00
#
_symmetry.space_group_name_H-M   'P 1'
#
loop_
_entity.id
_entity.type
_entity.pdbx_description
1 polymer ?
#
loop_
_entity_poly.entity_id
_entity_poly.type
_entity_poly.pdbx_seq_one_letter_code
_entity_poly.pdbx_strand_id
1 'polypeptide(L)'
;IILRVCNWEEYIDTGDWSDDDIIDLESGSIKGENSIITDFENWYYENYGKKVKVQYSCLGTNEELYNMLTLGDDYDVICPSEYMIMKLMAEDWLEPVSDDFYDTSIANNYYAKGVSPFIKKTFDENKINGESWSRYAAGYMWGITGIVYNPDKVTEKEASTWTIIDNSKFRRQITIKDNVRDSMFAAVGAIKSDKLKSASFINSPDYRERLAEEMNDTSEANVDRIQEYLQSVKNNAYSFETDSAKTDMITGKVVAGYQWSGDAVYTMDQADEDDFQLNFAVPEECTNLYFDGWVMLK
;
A
#
# COMPACT_ATOMS: atom_id res chain seq x y z
N ILE A 1 -0.63 -29.96 9.05
CA ILE A 1 -1.34 -29.01 8.18
C ILE A 1 -0.28 -28.15 7.50
N ILE A 2 -0.39 -27.91 6.21
CA ILE A 2 0.37 -26.88 5.50
C ILE A 2 -0.58 -25.70 5.31
N LEU A 3 -0.10 -24.50 5.61
CA LEU A 3 -0.79 -23.23 5.35
C LEU A 3 0.08 -22.40 4.42
N ARG A 4 -0.40 -22.13 3.22
CA ARG A 4 0.30 -21.35 2.20
C ARG A 4 -0.15 -19.90 2.27
N VAL A 5 0.78 -19.01 2.58
CA VAL A 5 0.52 -17.59 2.79
C VAL A 5 1.34 -16.77 1.81
N CYS A 6 0.69 -15.80 1.14
CA CYS A 6 1.37 -14.82 0.31
C CYS A 6 1.05 -13.39 0.77
N ASN A 7 2.09 -12.59 0.95
CA ASN A 7 1.99 -11.23 1.47
C ASN A 7 2.99 -10.31 0.76
N TRP A 8 3.02 -9.05 1.14
CA TRP A 8 4.03 -8.08 0.75
C TRP A 8 5.35 -8.32 1.49
N GLU A 9 6.45 -7.89 0.92
CA GLU A 9 7.73 -7.83 1.64
C GLU A 9 7.62 -6.87 2.83
N GLU A 10 8.31 -7.17 3.91
CA GLU A 10 8.38 -6.34 5.14
C GLU A 10 7.03 -6.04 5.82
N TYR A 11 6.00 -6.86 5.56
CA TYR A 11 4.65 -6.68 6.13
C TYR A 11 4.37 -7.51 7.37
N ILE A 12 5.28 -8.38 7.77
CA ILE A 12 5.24 -9.11 9.04
C ILE A 12 6.64 -9.16 9.65
N ASP A 13 6.68 -9.33 10.96
CA ASP A 13 7.92 -9.60 11.66
C ASP A 13 8.48 -10.98 11.26
N THR A 14 9.69 -11.00 10.70
CA THR A 14 10.40 -12.21 10.27
C THR A 14 11.27 -12.82 11.35
N GLY A 15 11.42 -12.13 12.51
CA GLY A 15 12.22 -12.61 13.65
C GLY A 15 13.71 -12.33 13.55
N ASP A 16 14.12 -11.39 12.70
CA ASP A 16 15.52 -10.97 12.55
C ASP A 16 15.94 -9.97 13.64
N TRP A 17 15.24 -9.97 14.75
CA TRP A 17 15.52 -9.11 15.91
C TRP A 17 16.75 -9.57 16.67
N SER A 18 17.59 -8.64 17.08
CA SER A 18 18.64 -8.90 18.07
C SER A 18 18.03 -8.94 19.49
N ASP A 19 18.74 -9.57 20.43
CA ASP A 19 18.33 -9.63 21.85
C ASP A 19 18.16 -8.24 22.49
N ASP A 20 18.74 -7.20 21.87
CA ASP A 20 18.72 -5.82 22.34
C ASP A 20 17.62 -4.97 21.69
N ASP A 21 16.94 -5.50 20.66
CA ASP A 21 15.88 -4.76 19.96
C ASP A 21 14.58 -4.76 20.77
N ILE A 22 14.20 -3.59 21.22
CA ILE A 22 12.96 -3.34 21.95
C ILE A 22 12.20 -2.23 21.23
N ILE A 23 10.95 -2.51 20.85
CA ILE A 23 10.04 -1.48 20.36
C ILE A 23 9.21 -0.96 21.52
N ASP A 24 9.39 0.30 21.87
CA ASP A 24 8.60 0.98 22.89
C ASP A 24 7.35 1.61 22.28
N LEU A 25 6.18 1.14 22.70
CA LEU A 25 4.88 1.66 22.35
C LEU A 25 4.24 2.35 23.55
N GLU A 26 3.25 3.22 23.33
CA GLU A 26 2.45 3.80 24.42
C GLU A 26 1.77 2.73 25.29
N SER A 27 1.45 1.55 24.71
CA SER A 27 0.81 0.43 25.39
C SER A 27 1.78 -0.51 26.13
N GLY A 28 3.10 -0.32 25.97
CA GLY A 28 4.16 -1.15 26.53
C GLY A 28 5.23 -1.51 25.51
N SER A 29 6.33 -2.12 25.99
CA SER A 29 7.44 -2.52 25.13
C SER A 29 7.16 -3.89 24.51
N ILE A 30 7.49 -4.05 23.23
CA ILE A 30 7.50 -5.34 22.52
C ILE A 30 8.95 -5.78 22.39
N LYS A 31 9.22 -7.01 22.82
CA LYS A 31 10.49 -7.69 22.58
C LYS A 31 10.23 -8.85 21.61
N GLY A 32 10.83 -8.78 20.43
CA GLY A 32 10.72 -9.84 19.43
C GLY A 32 11.73 -10.95 19.69
N GLU A 33 11.26 -12.15 20.09
CA GLU A 33 12.11 -13.33 20.25
C GLU A 33 11.98 -14.30 19.08
N ASN A 34 10.84 -14.28 18.38
CA ASN A 34 10.54 -15.16 17.27
C ASN A 34 9.83 -14.41 16.14
N SER A 35 9.88 -14.99 14.95
CA SER A 35 9.00 -14.52 13.86
C SER A 35 7.51 -14.74 14.19
N ILE A 36 6.63 -13.91 13.64
CA ILE A 36 5.17 -14.11 13.73
C ILE A 36 4.77 -15.50 13.23
N ILE A 37 5.45 -16.03 12.22
CA ILE A 37 5.21 -17.39 11.71
C ILE A 37 5.49 -18.43 12.79
N THR A 38 6.65 -18.35 13.45
CA THR A 38 7.03 -19.28 14.52
C THR A 38 6.06 -19.20 15.70
N ASP A 39 5.70 -17.97 16.09
CA ASP A 39 4.74 -17.76 17.18
C ASP A 39 3.35 -18.30 16.84
N PHE A 40 2.90 -18.10 15.60
CA PHE A 40 1.62 -18.67 15.14
C PHE A 40 1.66 -20.21 15.12
N GLU A 41 2.73 -20.84 14.61
CA GLU A 41 2.89 -22.29 14.58
C GLU A 41 2.84 -22.90 16.01
N ASN A 42 3.52 -22.26 16.97
CA ASN A 42 3.54 -22.63 18.37
C ASN A 42 2.17 -22.44 19.02
N TRP A 43 1.58 -21.26 18.86
CA TRP A 43 0.25 -20.94 19.38
C TRP A 43 -0.82 -21.91 18.87
N TYR A 44 -0.77 -22.25 17.57
CA TYR A 44 -1.73 -23.19 16.99
C TYR A 44 -1.59 -24.59 17.59
N TYR A 45 -0.34 -25.04 17.81
CA TYR A 45 -0.09 -26.32 18.47
C TYR A 45 -0.57 -26.33 19.92
N GLU A 46 -0.32 -25.28 20.67
CA GLU A 46 -0.74 -25.18 22.08
C GLU A 46 -2.25 -25.17 22.25
N ASN A 47 -2.96 -24.48 21.37
CA ASN A 47 -4.42 -24.33 21.47
C ASN A 47 -5.21 -25.49 20.86
N TYR A 48 -4.70 -26.14 19.83
CA TYR A 48 -5.43 -27.16 19.07
C TYR A 48 -4.78 -28.55 19.06
N GLY A 49 -3.57 -28.69 19.56
CA GLY A 49 -2.81 -29.95 19.60
C GLY A 49 -2.42 -30.48 18.21
N LYS A 50 -2.47 -29.62 17.18
CA LYS A 50 -2.16 -29.96 15.77
C LYS A 50 -1.00 -29.11 15.30
N LYS A 51 -0.05 -29.74 14.60
CA LYS A 51 1.05 -29.00 13.96
C LYS A 51 0.58 -28.38 12.65
N VAL A 52 0.81 -27.08 12.51
CA VAL A 52 0.74 -26.34 11.26
C VAL A 52 2.16 -26.00 10.82
N LYS A 53 2.39 -25.97 9.51
CA LYS A 53 3.62 -25.45 8.89
C LYS A 53 3.22 -24.36 7.91
N VAL A 54 3.62 -23.15 8.17
CA VAL A 54 3.40 -22.02 7.29
C VAL A 54 4.45 -22.04 6.17
N GLN A 55 3.99 -21.99 4.93
CA GLN A 55 4.79 -21.71 3.76
C GLN A 55 4.52 -20.27 3.36
N TYR A 56 5.42 -19.38 3.72
CA TYR A 56 5.30 -17.96 3.49
C TYR A 56 6.07 -17.53 2.24
N SER A 57 5.44 -16.72 1.40
CA SER A 57 6.03 -16.12 0.21
C SER A 57 5.61 -14.67 0.08
N CYS A 58 6.38 -13.90 -0.69
CA CYS A 58 6.08 -12.50 -0.96
C CYS A 58 5.66 -12.30 -2.42
N LEU A 59 4.87 -11.25 -2.64
CA LEU A 59 4.45 -10.78 -3.97
C LEU A 59 5.07 -9.40 -4.24
N GLY A 60 5.32 -9.10 -5.51
CA GLY A 60 5.83 -7.79 -5.93
C GLY A 60 4.72 -6.81 -6.29
N THR A 61 3.68 -7.31 -7.00
CA THR A 61 2.51 -6.51 -7.41
C THR A 61 1.22 -7.32 -7.32
N ASN A 62 0.07 -6.65 -7.18
CA ASN A 62 -1.23 -7.32 -7.23
C ASN A 62 -1.49 -7.98 -8.59
N GLU A 63 -0.99 -7.40 -9.67
CA GLU A 63 -1.10 -7.94 -11.03
C GLU A 63 -0.30 -9.24 -11.17
N GLU A 64 0.89 -9.31 -10.57
CA GLU A 64 1.70 -10.52 -10.50
C GLU A 64 0.98 -11.61 -9.68
N LEU A 65 0.49 -11.27 -8.50
CA LEU A 65 -0.33 -12.18 -7.69
C LEU A 65 -1.50 -12.75 -8.49
N TYR A 66 -2.27 -11.90 -9.18
CA TYR A 66 -3.40 -12.34 -9.98
C TYR A 66 -2.97 -13.28 -11.12
N ASN A 67 -1.84 -12.99 -11.77
CA ASN A 67 -1.28 -13.86 -12.80
C ASN A 67 -0.85 -15.21 -12.23
N MET A 68 -0.19 -15.24 -11.07
CA MET A 68 0.21 -16.48 -10.38
C MET A 68 -1.03 -17.33 -10.06
N LEU A 69 -2.07 -16.75 -9.49
CA LEU A 69 -3.33 -17.43 -9.21
C LEU A 69 -3.98 -18.00 -10.48
N THR A 70 -4.02 -17.23 -11.58
CA THR A 70 -4.60 -17.69 -12.85
C THR A 70 -3.76 -18.78 -13.53
N LEU A 71 -2.48 -18.87 -13.25
CA LEU A 71 -1.58 -19.93 -13.71
C LEU A 71 -1.64 -21.18 -12.84
N GLY A 72 -2.35 -21.14 -11.72
CA GLY A 72 -2.61 -22.29 -10.86
C GLY A 72 -1.72 -22.38 -9.62
N ASP A 73 -1.07 -21.29 -9.25
CA ASP A 73 -0.41 -21.21 -7.94
C ASP A 73 -1.48 -21.30 -6.83
N ASP A 74 -1.18 -22.07 -5.80
CA ASP A 74 -2.11 -22.48 -4.75
C ASP A 74 -1.72 -21.82 -3.42
N TYR A 75 -2.57 -20.91 -2.95
CA TYR A 75 -2.46 -20.25 -1.66
C TYR A 75 -3.74 -20.45 -0.85
N ASP A 76 -3.59 -20.56 0.48
CA ASP A 76 -4.73 -20.62 1.40
C ASP A 76 -5.16 -19.22 1.83
N VAL A 77 -4.16 -18.33 2.07
CA VAL A 77 -4.36 -16.96 2.56
C VAL A 77 -3.43 -16.01 1.80
N ILE A 78 -3.98 -14.89 1.33
CA ILE A 78 -3.22 -13.84 0.66
C ILE A 78 -3.60 -12.46 1.23
N CYS A 79 -2.69 -11.48 1.09
CA CYS A 79 -2.92 -10.10 1.56
C CYS A 79 -2.81 -9.08 0.41
N PRO A 80 -3.77 -9.05 -0.53
CA PRO A 80 -3.76 -8.09 -1.62
C PRO A 80 -4.32 -6.72 -1.21
N SER A 81 -4.12 -5.72 -2.08
CA SER A 81 -4.78 -4.42 -1.94
C SER A 81 -6.26 -4.49 -2.29
N GLU A 82 -7.03 -3.51 -1.80
CA GLU A 82 -8.50 -3.47 -1.89
C GLU A 82 -9.05 -3.66 -3.30
N TYR A 83 -8.41 -3.10 -4.32
CA TYR A 83 -8.90 -3.26 -5.69
C TYR A 83 -8.77 -4.69 -6.22
N MET A 84 -7.76 -5.42 -5.74
CA MET A 84 -7.61 -6.84 -6.05
C MET A 84 -8.59 -7.68 -5.22
N ILE A 85 -8.83 -7.31 -3.95
CA ILE A 85 -9.91 -7.91 -3.14
C ILE A 85 -11.26 -7.76 -3.88
N MET A 86 -11.57 -6.56 -4.36
CA MET A 86 -12.80 -6.31 -5.14
C MET A 86 -12.88 -7.18 -6.39
N LYS A 87 -11.77 -7.31 -7.13
CA LYS A 87 -11.70 -8.16 -8.32
C LYS A 87 -11.96 -9.62 -7.99
N LEU A 88 -11.27 -10.15 -6.98
CA LEU A 88 -11.43 -11.55 -6.55
C LEU A 88 -12.83 -11.82 -5.98
N MET A 89 -13.45 -10.86 -5.27
CA MET A 89 -14.86 -10.94 -4.86
C MET A 89 -15.80 -10.99 -6.07
N ALA A 90 -15.58 -10.14 -7.06
CA ALA A 90 -16.42 -10.08 -8.26
C ALA A 90 -16.35 -11.37 -9.08
N GLU A 91 -15.22 -12.05 -9.06
CA GLU A 91 -14.95 -13.30 -9.79
C GLU A 91 -15.23 -14.56 -8.95
N ASP A 92 -15.74 -14.40 -7.72
CA ASP A 92 -16.11 -15.51 -6.81
C ASP A 92 -14.94 -16.43 -6.43
N TRP A 93 -13.75 -15.86 -6.22
CA TRP A 93 -12.54 -16.61 -5.83
C TRP A 93 -12.33 -16.72 -4.32
N LEU A 94 -13.06 -15.91 -3.53
CA LEU A 94 -12.82 -15.79 -2.10
C LEU A 94 -13.77 -16.63 -1.26
N GLU A 95 -13.23 -17.30 -0.27
CA GLU A 95 -13.99 -17.95 0.80
C GLU A 95 -14.41 -16.90 1.84
N PRO A 96 -15.69 -16.85 2.24
CA PRO A 96 -16.11 -15.88 3.26
C PRO A 96 -15.52 -16.23 4.64
N VAL A 97 -15.19 -15.20 5.42
CA VAL A 97 -14.78 -15.38 6.82
C VAL A 97 -15.93 -16.00 7.64
N SER A 98 -15.60 -16.78 8.67
CA SER A 98 -16.61 -17.40 9.53
C SER A 98 -17.51 -16.36 10.19
N ASP A 99 -18.74 -16.74 10.52
CA ASP A 99 -19.69 -15.85 11.19
C ASP A 99 -19.17 -15.38 12.57
N ASP A 100 -18.35 -16.22 13.21
CA ASP A 100 -17.75 -15.92 14.51
C ASP A 100 -16.52 -15.01 14.43
N PHE A 101 -15.98 -14.74 13.23
CA PHE A 101 -14.72 -13.99 13.05
C PHE A 101 -14.73 -12.60 13.71
N TYR A 102 -15.87 -11.94 13.70
CA TYR A 102 -16.04 -10.60 14.33
C TYR A 102 -16.69 -10.65 15.73
N ASP A 103 -16.89 -11.84 16.30
CA ASP A 103 -17.43 -11.98 17.65
C ASP A 103 -16.36 -11.63 18.71
N THR A 104 -16.49 -10.46 19.33
CA THR A 104 -15.57 -9.98 20.37
C THR A 104 -15.67 -10.74 21.68
N SER A 105 -16.72 -11.57 21.88
CA SER A 105 -16.89 -12.41 23.08
C SER A 105 -15.97 -13.65 23.05
N ILE A 106 -15.50 -14.04 21.87
CA ILE A 106 -14.57 -15.16 21.71
C ILE A 106 -13.16 -14.72 22.14
N ALA A 107 -12.58 -15.46 23.08
CA ALA A 107 -11.31 -15.07 23.73
C ALA A 107 -10.18 -14.82 22.73
N ASN A 108 -10.06 -15.68 21.72
CA ASN A 108 -8.95 -15.67 20.74
C ASN A 108 -9.22 -14.84 19.48
N ASN A 109 -10.34 -14.09 19.41
CA ASN A 109 -10.62 -13.19 18.30
C ASN A 109 -9.88 -11.85 18.52
N TYR A 110 -8.57 -11.87 18.44
CA TYR A 110 -7.73 -10.69 18.63
C TYR A 110 -8.00 -9.62 17.59
N TYR A 111 -8.18 -10.01 16.32
CA TYR A 111 -8.52 -9.08 15.25
C TYR A 111 -9.81 -8.29 15.54
N ALA A 112 -10.89 -8.99 15.90
CA ALA A 112 -12.19 -8.35 16.19
C ALA A 112 -12.13 -7.32 17.33
N LYS A 113 -11.19 -7.51 18.28
CA LYS A 113 -10.99 -6.62 19.43
C LYS A 113 -10.04 -5.46 19.15
N GLY A 114 -9.05 -5.66 18.27
CA GLY A 114 -7.95 -4.73 18.04
C GLY A 114 -7.99 -3.99 16.72
N VAL A 115 -8.85 -4.38 15.76
CA VAL A 115 -8.91 -3.72 14.46
C VAL A 115 -9.25 -2.23 14.59
N SER A 116 -8.53 -1.40 13.85
CA SER A 116 -8.83 0.04 13.78
C SER A 116 -10.29 0.28 13.40
N PRO A 117 -11.03 1.13 14.14
CA PRO A 117 -12.40 1.48 13.77
C PRO A 117 -12.53 2.06 12.35
N PHE A 118 -11.50 2.75 11.87
CA PHE A 118 -11.44 3.29 10.53
C PHE A 118 -11.39 2.17 9.47
N ILE A 119 -10.49 1.20 9.65
CA ILE A 119 -10.39 0.03 8.75
C ILE A 119 -11.70 -0.75 8.77
N LYS A 120 -12.18 -1.09 9.97
CA LYS A 120 -13.43 -1.87 10.13
C LYS A 120 -14.61 -1.20 9.41
N LYS A 121 -14.78 0.10 9.63
CA LYS A 121 -15.83 0.89 8.99
C LYS A 121 -15.70 0.88 7.47
N THR A 122 -14.48 1.10 6.95
CA THR A 122 -14.24 1.10 5.51
C THR A 122 -14.60 -0.24 4.87
N PHE A 123 -14.20 -1.35 5.50
CA PHE A 123 -14.48 -2.69 4.99
C PHE A 123 -15.97 -3.08 5.11
N ASP A 124 -16.69 -2.55 6.10
CA ASP A 124 -18.13 -2.78 6.24
C ASP A 124 -18.98 -2.00 5.23
N GLU A 125 -18.58 -0.76 4.92
CA GLU A 125 -19.36 0.15 4.08
C GLU A 125 -19.16 -0.10 2.58
N ASN A 126 -17.96 -0.59 2.18
CA ASN A 126 -17.68 -0.88 0.78
C ASN A 126 -18.19 -2.25 0.37
N LYS A 127 -18.81 -2.34 -0.82
CA LYS A 127 -19.50 -3.55 -1.28
C LYS A 127 -19.21 -3.88 -2.74
N ILE A 128 -19.16 -5.18 -3.02
CA ILE A 128 -19.16 -5.75 -4.37
C ILE A 128 -20.33 -6.72 -4.47
N ASN A 129 -21.15 -6.59 -5.48
CA ASN A 129 -22.33 -7.44 -5.71
C ASN A 129 -23.29 -7.53 -4.51
N GLY A 130 -23.33 -6.46 -3.66
CA GLY A 130 -24.18 -6.40 -2.47
C GLY A 130 -23.51 -6.91 -1.18
N GLU A 131 -22.38 -7.60 -1.28
CA GLU A 131 -21.61 -8.12 -0.14
C GLU A 131 -20.53 -7.12 0.30
N SER A 132 -20.37 -6.92 1.61
CA SER A 132 -19.31 -6.05 2.16
C SER A 132 -17.92 -6.69 2.00
N TRP A 133 -16.89 -5.83 1.93
CA TRP A 133 -15.51 -6.36 1.93
C TRP A 133 -15.22 -7.16 3.20
N SER A 134 -15.75 -6.73 4.36
CA SER A 134 -15.58 -7.44 5.63
C SER A 134 -16.16 -8.86 5.64
N ARG A 135 -17.04 -9.21 4.69
CA ARG A 135 -17.54 -10.58 4.55
C ARG A 135 -16.44 -11.54 4.08
N TYR A 136 -15.43 -11.03 3.36
CA TYR A 136 -14.38 -11.86 2.73
C TYR A 136 -12.98 -11.47 3.17
N ALA A 137 -12.79 -10.30 3.75
CA ALA A 137 -11.48 -9.75 4.03
C ALA A 137 -11.37 -9.19 5.46
N ALA A 138 -10.21 -9.44 6.08
CA ALA A 138 -9.77 -8.77 7.29
C ALA A 138 -8.81 -7.64 6.91
N GLY A 139 -9.24 -6.38 7.01
CA GLY A 139 -8.40 -5.23 6.71
C GLY A 139 -7.18 -5.20 7.63
N TYR A 140 -6.00 -4.99 7.06
CA TYR A 140 -4.72 -5.12 7.75
C TYR A 140 -3.95 -3.80 7.81
N MET A 141 -3.50 -3.33 6.67
CA MET A 141 -2.74 -2.09 6.53
C MET A 141 -3.53 -1.07 5.70
N TRP A 142 -3.17 0.19 5.85
CA TRP A 142 -3.63 1.26 4.98
C TRP A 142 -2.59 2.37 4.92
N GLY A 143 -2.61 3.13 3.86
CA GLY A 143 -1.70 4.24 3.70
C GLY A 143 -2.14 5.19 2.60
N ILE A 144 -1.32 6.20 2.40
CA ILE A 144 -1.46 7.17 1.31
C ILE A 144 -0.19 7.17 0.47
N THR A 145 -0.27 7.81 -0.69
CA THR A 145 0.88 8.00 -1.56
C THR A 145 1.32 9.46 -1.58
N GLY A 146 2.60 9.69 -1.81
CA GLY A 146 3.14 11.05 -1.85
C GLY A 146 4.58 11.09 -2.34
N ILE A 147 5.23 12.20 -2.08
CA ILE A 147 6.59 12.50 -2.52
C ILE A 147 7.52 12.58 -1.31
N VAL A 148 8.47 11.65 -1.21
CA VAL A 148 9.63 11.81 -0.32
C VAL A 148 10.63 12.73 -1.02
N TYR A 149 11.20 13.70 -0.31
CA TYR A 149 12.11 14.65 -0.90
C TYR A 149 13.20 15.13 0.06
N ASN A 150 14.34 15.51 -0.51
CA ASN A 150 15.42 16.18 0.20
C ASN A 150 15.11 17.68 0.31
N PRO A 151 14.90 18.25 1.53
CA PRO A 151 14.50 19.63 1.71
C PRO A 151 15.59 20.65 1.32
N ASP A 152 16.85 20.25 1.24
CA ASP A 152 17.96 21.09 0.78
C ASP A 152 17.96 21.29 -0.75
N LYS A 153 17.26 20.45 -1.49
CA LYS A 153 17.23 20.43 -2.97
C LYS A 153 15.85 20.74 -3.54
N VAL A 154 14.81 20.33 -2.86
CA VAL A 154 13.41 20.43 -3.30
C VAL A 154 12.64 21.17 -2.22
N THR A 155 11.92 22.21 -2.59
CA THR A 155 11.05 22.93 -1.65
C THR A 155 9.76 22.14 -1.41
N GLU A 156 9.14 22.28 -0.24
CA GLU A 156 7.85 21.69 0.06
C GLU A 156 6.79 21.97 -1.02
N LYS A 157 6.75 23.22 -1.51
CA LYS A 157 5.83 23.62 -2.59
C LYS A 157 6.07 22.84 -3.89
N GLU A 158 7.31 22.52 -4.22
CA GLU A 158 7.62 21.70 -5.41
C GLU A 158 7.27 20.24 -5.20
N ALA A 159 7.42 19.71 -3.99
CA ALA A 159 7.06 18.36 -3.63
C ALA A 159 5.55 18.15 -3.46
N SER A 160 4.79 19.21 -3.12
CA SER A 160 3.35 19.17 -2.88
C SER A 160 2.50 19.20 -4.16
N THR A 161 3.01 18.71 -5.28
CA THR A 161 2.26 18.62 -6.55
C THR A 161 2.76 17.45 -7.41
N TRP A 162 1.85 16.71 -8.05
CA TRP A 162 2.23 15.66 -8.98
C TRP A 162 3.00 16.17 -10.21
N THR A 163 2.94 17.47 -10.50
CA THR A 163 3.72 18.05 -11.61
C THR A 163 5.24 18.00 -11.39
N ILE A 164 5.70 17.67 -10.18
CA ILE A 164 7.12 17.46 -9.90
C ILE A 164 7.73 16.37 -10.77
N ILE A 165 6.95 15.32 -11.13
CA ILE A 165 7.45 14.15 -11.87
C ILE A 165 7.95 14.49 -13.28
N ASP A 166 7.48 15.59 -13.88
CA ASP A 166 7.96 16.08 -15.20
C ASP A 166 8.68 17.44 -15.11
N ASN A 167 9.02 17.88 -13.89
CA ASN A 167 9.73 19.14 -13.72
C ASN A 167 11.19 19.03 -14.18
N SER A 168 11.52 19.72 -15.25
CA SER A 168 12.87 19.69 -15.86
C SER A 168 13.98 20.19 -14.94
N LYS A 169 13.67 20.94 -13.86
CA LYS A 169 14.63 21.32 -12.82
C LYS A 169 15.27 20.10 -12.16
N PHE A 170 14.51 19.02 -12.03
CA PHE A 170 14.93 17.78 -11.36
C PHE A 170 15.21 16.64 -12.34
N ARG A 171 15.56 16.98 -13.56
CA ARG A 171 15.84 15.99 -14.61
C ARG A 171 16.85 14.94 -14.15
N ARG A 172 16.51 13.66 -14.27
CA ARG A 172 17.32 12.51 -13.83
C ARG A 172 17.60 12.47 -12.32
N GLN A 173 16.72 13.06 -11.53
CA GLN A 173 16.87 13.13 -10.08
C GLN A 173 15.60 12.73 -9.31
N ILE A 174 14.58 12.18 -10.01
CA ILE A 174 13.31 11.74 -9.42
C ILE A 174 13.05 10.28 -9.79
N THR A 175 12.60 9.49 -8.83
CA THR A 175 12.05 8.15 -9.06
C THR A 175 10.53 8.16 -9.05
N ILE A 176 9.93 7.26 -9.82
CA ILE A 176 8.49 7.08 -9.95
C ILE A 176 8.19 5.60 -9.77
N LYS A 177 7.03 5.27 -9.21
CA LYS A 177 6.62 3.86 -9.02
C LYS A 177 6.53 3.12 -10.35
N ASP A 178 7.17 1.93 -10.41
CA ASP A 178 7.12 1.02 -11.56
C ASP A 178 5.92 0.07 -11.43
N ASN A 179 4.74 0.67 -11.36
CA ASN A 179 3.50 -0.06 -11.56
C ASN A 179 2.49 0.82 -12.31
N VAL A 180 1.61 0.19 -13.06
CA VAL A 180 0.71 0.89 -13.97
C VAL A 180 -0.30 1.78 -13.23
N ARG A 181 -0.80 1.36 -12.08
CA ARG A 181 -1.80 2.12 -11.31
C ARG A 181 -1.22 3.38 -10.73
N ASP A 182 -0.10 3.27 -10.01
CA ASP A 182 0.55 4.42 -9.38
C ASP A 182 1.08 5.40 -10.42
N SER A 183 1.73 4.91 -11.48
CA SER A 183 2.20 5.75 -12.58
C SER A 183 1.07 6.51 -13.25
N MET A 184 -0.06 5.84 -13.54
CA MET A 184 -1.25 6.48 -14.11
C MET A 184 -1.85 7.49 -13.14
N PHE A 185 -1.97 7.16 -11.85
CA PHE A 185 -2.50 8.06 -10.84
C PHE A 185 -1.70 9.36 -10.78
N ALA A 186 -0.39 9.29 -10.65
CA ALA A 186 0.49 10.45 -10.64
C ALA A 186 0.38 11.27 -11.95
N ALA A 187 0.31 10.60 -13.10
CA ALA A 187 0.16 11.26 -14.40
C ALA A 187 -1.18 11.99 -14.52
N VAL A 188 -2.30 11.37 -14.10
CA VAL A 188 -3.61 12.03 -14.10
C VAL A 188 -3.61 13.24 -13.18
N GLY A 189 -3.05 13.11 -11.96
CA GLY A 189 -2.90 14.21 -11.02
C GLY A 189 -2.12 15.38 -11.63
N ALA A 190 -0.99 15.10 -12.28
CA ALA A 190 -0.16 16.11 -12.94
C ALA A 190 -0.87 16.75 -14.14
N ILE A 191 -1.43 15.98 -15.04
CA ILE A 191 -2.13 16.46 -16.26
C ILE A 191 -3.33 17.34 -15.89
N LYS A 192 -4.05 16.99 -14.83
CA LYS A 192 -5.26 17.70 -14.39
C LYS A 192 -5.00 18.66 -13.23
N SER A 193 -3.75 18.94 -12.87
CA SER A 193 -3.35 19.71 -11.70
C SER A 193 -4.09 21.04 -11.55
N ASP A 194 -4.13 21.86 -12.61
CA ASP A 194 -4.82 23.15 -12.59
C ASP A 194 -6.32 23.02 -12.29
N LYS A 195 -6.95 22.00 -12.84
CA LYS A 195 -8.39 21.71 -12.60
C LYS A 195 -8.60 21.26 -11.16
N LEU A 196 -7.85 20.27 -10.71
CA LEU A 196 -8.02 19.64 -9.40
C LEU A 196 -7.74 20.61 -8.24
N LYS A 197 -6.81 21.55 -8.42
CA LYS A 197 -6.48 22.60 -7.43
C LYS A 197 -7.36 23.86 -7.55
N SER A 198 -8.24 23.96 -8.54
CA SER A 198 -9.06 25.15 -8.70
C SER A 198 -10.09 25.28 -7.56
N ALA A 199 -10.28 26.49 -7.07
CA ALA A 199 -11.26 26.76 -6.00
C ALA A 199 -12.70 26.34 -6.39
N SER A 200 -13.06 26.43 -7.67
CA SER A 200 -14.35 25.98 -8.18
C SER A 200 -14.53 24.47 -8.17
N PHE A 201 -13.44 23.73 -8.28
CA PHE A 201 -13.46 22.27 -8.16
C PHE A 201 -13.51 21.83 -6.71
N ILE A 202 -12.60 22.33 -5.86
CA ILE A 202 -12.47 21.93 -4.45
C ILE A 202 -13.73 22.28 -3.65
N ASN A 203 -14.35 23.43 -3.92
CA ASN A 203 -15.54 23.90 -3.19
C ASN A 203 -16.86 23.41 -3.81
N SER A 204 -16.84 22.51 -4.79
CA SER A 204 -18.09 21.98 -5.36
C SER A 204 -18.80 21.06 -4.36
N PRO A 205 -20.13 21.06 -4.29
CA PRO A 205 -20.87 20.18 -3.39
C PRO A 205 -20.64 18.68 -3.64
N ASP A 206 -20.32 18.34 -4.88
CA ASP A 206 -20.05 17.00 -5.41
C ASP A 206 -18.56 16.73 -5.62
N TYR A 207 -17.69 17.41 -4.84
CA TYR A 207 -16.23 17.32 -4.99
C TYR A 207 -15.70 15.89 -5.02
N ARG A 208 -16.16 15.02 -4.11
CA ARG A 208 -15.65 13.65 -4.00
C ARG A 208 -16.01 12.80 -5.21
N GLU A 209 -17.25 12.89 -5.68
CA GLU A 209 -17.71 12.17 -6.86
C GLU A 209 -16.95 12.63 -8.09
N ARG A 210 -16.83 13.95 -8.28
CA ARG A 210 -16.08 14.53 -9.40
C ARG A 210 -14.59 14.18 -9.35
N LEU A 211 -13.96 14.16 -8.17
CA LEU A 211 -12.59 13.74 -8.03
C LEU A 211 -12.42 12.27 -8.44
N ALA A 212 -13.32 11.40 -7.98
CA ALA A 212 -13.32 9.99 -8.36
C ALA A 212 -13.51 9.80 -9.87
N GLU A 213 -14.44 10.54 -10.51
CA GLU A 213 -14.64 10.52 -11.96
C GLU A 213 -13.37 10.95 -12.70
N GLU A 214 -12.73 12.05 -12.27
CA GLU A 214 -11.51 12.56 -12.93
C GLU A 214 -10.33 11.59 -12.81
N MET A 215 -10.15 10.98 -11.64
CA MET A 215 -9.02 10.09 -11.38
C MET A 215 -9.22 8.69 -11.96
N ASN A 216 -10.47 8.25 -12.19
CA ASN A 216 -10.81 6.95 -12.76
C ASN A 216 -11.25 7.02 -14.23
N ASP A 217 -11.03 8.13 -14.92
CA ASP A 217 -11.33 8.26 -16.34
C ASP A 217 -10.42 7.39 -17.21
N THR A 218 -10.93 6.24 -17.61
CA THR A 218 -10.26 5.25 -18.49
C THR A 218 -10.71 5.36 -19.95
N SER A 219 -11.29 6.49 -20.37
CA SER A 219 -11.58 6.73 -21.77
C SER A 219 -10.32 6.65 -22.64
N GLU A 220 -10.43 6.14 -23.84
CA GLU A 220 -9.32 5.96 -24.77
C GLU A 220 -8.51 7.26 -24.94
N ALA A 221 -9.20 8.39 -25.12
CA ALA A 221 -8.55 9.69 -25.24
C ALA A 221 -7.75 10.11 -24.00
N ASN A 222 -8.21 9.75 -22.78
CA ASN A 222 -7.48 10.04 -21.57
C ASN A 222 -6.29 9.09 -21.38
N VAL A 223 -6.47 7.81 -21.71
CA VAL A 223 -5.39 6.81 -21.68
C VAL A 223 -4.26 7.18 -22.65
N ASP A 224 -4.59 7.59 -23.89
CA ASP A 224 -3.60 8.07 -24.87
C ASP A 224 -2.82 9.28 -24.34
N ARG A 225 -3.52 10.24 -23.75
CA ARG A 225 -2.90 11.42 -23.14
C ARG A 225 -1.98 11.08 -21.97
N ILE A 226 -2.38 10.12 -21.12
CA ILE A 226 -1.56 9.61 -20.02
C ILE A 226 -0.31 8.93 -20.56
N GLN A 227 -0.45 8.11 -21.60
CA GLN A 227 0.68 7.43 -22.24
C GLN A 227 1.70 8.43 -22.80
N GLU A 228 1.25 9.45 -23.55
CA GLU A 228 2.13 10.51 -24.06
C GLU A 228 2.87 11.24 -22.93
N TYR A 229 2.13 11.56 -21.86
CA TYR A 229 2.71 12.24 -20.69
C TYR A 229 3.75 11.36 -19.98
N LEU A 230 3.46 10.09 -19.72
CA LEU A 230 4.40 9.16 -19.08
C LEU A 230 5.64 8.89 -19.95
N GLN A 231 5.55 8.97 -21.28
CA GLN A 231 6.73 8.94 -22.16
C GLN A 231 7.63 10.18 -21.95
N SER A 232 7.04 11.36 -21.76
CA SER A 232 7.80 12.57 -21.37
C SER A 232 8.45 12.38 -20.01
N VAL A 233 7.67 11.94 -19.02
CA VAL A 233 8.15 11.64 -17.66
C VAL A 233 9.32 10.65 -17.69
N LYS A 234 9.26 9.58 -18.49
CA LYS A 234 10.37 8.63 -18.67
C LYS A 234 11.66 9.28 -19.12
N ASN A 235 11.59 10.31 -19.96
CA ASN A 235 12.77 11.04 -20.41
C ASN A 235 13.33 11.99 -19.33
N ASN A 236 12.49 12.39 -18.37
CA ASN A 236 12.82 13.30 -17.29
C ASN A 236 13.24 12.56 -16.01
N ALA A 237 12.54 11.48 -15.64
CA ALA A 237 12.80 10.70 -14.45
C ALA A 237 14.20 10.08 -14.44
N TYR A 238 14.73 9.81 -13.25
CA TYR A 238 15.90 8.98 -13.06
C TYR A 238 15.58 7.53 -13.45
N SER A 239 14.55 6.98 -12.83
CA SER A 239 14.04 5.63 -13.13
C SER A 239 12.59 5.47 -12.69
N PHE A 240 11.96 4.40 -13.19
CA PHE A 240 10.74 3.83 -12.62
C PHE A 240 11.18 2.68 -11.74
N GLU A 241 10.78 2.68 -10.48
CA GLU A 241 11.26 1.73 -9.46
C GLU A 241 10.17 1.49 -8.42
N THR A 242 10.23 0.33 -7.78
CA THR A 242 9.36 0.00 -6.65
C THR A 242 10.15 0.09 -5.35
N ASP A 243 10.91 -0.93 -4.98
CA ASP A 243 11.60 -1.01 -3.69
C ASP A 243 12.98 -0.32 -3.68
N SER A 244 13.72 -0.38 -4.78
CA SER A 244 15.06 0.25 -4.92
C SER A 244 15.02 1.77 -4.76
N ALA A 245 13.86 2.42 -4.95
CA ALA A 245 13.68 3.85 -4.73
C ALA A 245 14.01 4.30 -3.31
N LYS A 246 13.77 3.45 -2.29
CA LYS A 246 14.12 3.72 -0.89
C LYS A 246 15.63 3.97 -0.75
N THR A 247 16.45 3.04 -1.21
CA THR A 247 17.92 3.15 -1.17
C THR A 247 18.45 4.34 -1.98
N ASP A 248 17.87 4.62 -3.14
CA ASP A 248 18.29 5.75 -3.97
C ASP A 248 18.01 7.10 -3.30
N MET A 249 16.95 7.20 -2.49
CA MET A 249 16.68 8.37 -1.65
C MET A 249 17.64 8.49 -0.47
N ILE A 250 17.84 7.42 0.31
CA ILE A 250 18.70 7.39 1.50
C ILE A 250 20.15 7.74 1.12
N THR A 251 20.64 7.23 -0.01
CA THR A 251 22.01 7.51 -0.47
C THR A 251 22.17 8.86 -1.18
N GLY A 252 21.09 9.66 -1.31
CA GLY A 252 21.12 10.96 -1.98
C GLY A 252 21.35 10.89 -3.49
N LYS A 253 21.17 9.73 -4.12
CA LYS A 253 21.31 9.53 -5.56
C LYS A 253 20.20 10.24 -6.35
N VAL A 254 19.01 10.35 -5.75
CA VAL A 254 17.89 11.13 -6.24
C VAL A 254 17.46 12.14 -5.17
N VAL A 255 16.73 13.19 -5.58
CA VAL A 255 16.31 14.29 -4.70
C VAL A 255 14.84 14.22 -4.33
N ALA A 256 14.04 13.45 -5.05
CA ALA A 256 12.64 13.18 -4.74
C ALA A 256 12.23 11.81 -5.29
N GLY A 257 11.24 11.19 -4.67
CA GLY A 257 10.70 9.90 -5.08
C GLY A 257 9.22 9.76 -4.75
N TYR A 258 8.45 9.21 -5.68
CA TYR A 258 7.08 8.81 -5.43
C TYR A 258 7.07 7.54 -4.58
N GLN A 259 6.51 7.60 -3.38
CA GLN A 259 6.48 6.48 -2.43
C GLN A 259 5.11 6.32 -1.77
N TRP A 260 4.84 5.10 -1.31
CA TRP A 260 3.77 4.80 -0.35
C TRP A 260 4.19 5.30 1.03
N SER A 261 3.22 5.70 1.87
CA SER A 261 3.53 6.30 3.17
C SER A 261 4.31 5.37 4.12
N GLY A 262 4.11 4.07 4.05
CA GLY A 262 4.89 3.10 4.81
C GLY A 262 6.37 3.10 4.40
N ASP A 263 6.65 2.98 3.09
CA ASP A 263 7.99 3.11 2.53
C ASP A 263 8.63 4.46 2.85
N ALA A 264 7.83 5.53 2.84
CA ALA A 264 8.30 6.88 3.14
C ALA A 264 8.79 7.01 4.59
N VAL A 265 8.04 6.44 5.55
CA VAL A 265 8.48 6.42 6.97
C VAL A 265 9.79 5.67 7.09
N TYR A 266 9.87 4.44 6.58
CA TYR A 266 11.12 3.67 6.59
C TYR A 266 12.29 4.43 5.94
N THR A 267 12.05 5.05 4.77
CA THR A 267 13.08 5.81 4.05
C THR A 267 13.58 7.01 4.85
N MET A 268 12.67 7.72 5.53
CA MET A 268 13.02 8.87 6.37
C MET A 268 13.76 8.44 7.63
N ASP A 269 13.31 7.37 8.30
CA ASP A 269 13.96 6.84 9.51
C ASP A 269 15.39 6.38 9.22
N GLN A 270 15.58 5.62 8.12
CA GLN A 270 16.92 5.17 7.72
C GLN A 270 17.85 6.33 7.30
N ALA A 271 17.29 7.37 6.66
CA ALA A 271 18.08 8.55 6.32
C ALA A 271 18.50 9.35 7.57
N ASP A 272 17.63 9.41 8.58
CA ASP A 272 17.91 10.11 9.86
C ASP A 272 19.02 9.42 10.65
N GLU A 273 19.14 8.10 10.60
CA GLU A 273 20.26 7.34 11.16
C GLU A 273 21.62 7.73 10.55
N ASP A 274 21.63 8.17 9.30
CA ASP A 274 22.81 8.64 8.57
C ASP A 274 22.99 10.18 8.63
N ASP A 275 22.30 10.88 9.55
CA ASP A 275 22.27 12.34 9.67
C ASP A 275 21.78 13.05 8.35
N PHE A 276 20.92 12.39 7.57
CA PHE A 276 20.42 12.86 6.32
C PHE A 276 18.90 13.10 6.36
N GLN A 277 18.46 14.35 6.39
CA GLN A 277 17.06 14.69 6.53
C GLN A 277 16.28 14.50 5.20
N LEU A 278 15.20 13.77 5.27
CA LEU A 278 14.17 13.65 4.22
C LEU A 278 12.81 14.08 4.79
N ASN A 279 11.95 14.56 3.91
CA ASN A 279 10.58 14.96 4.24
C ASN A 279 9.60 14.26 3.29
N PHE A 280 8.34 14.14 3.74
CA PHE A 280 7.24 13.62 2.93
C PHE A 280 6.19 14.70 2.68
N ALA A 281 5.78 14.87 1.42
CA ALA A 281 4.72 15.79 1.01
C ALA A 281 3.57 15.05 0.35
N VAL A 282 2.36 15.44 0.69
CA VAL A 282 1.14 14.97 0.02
C VAL A 282 0.77 15.98 -1.08
N PRO A 283 0.68 15.55 -2.36
CA PRO A 283 0.29 16.45 -3.43
C PRO A 283 -1.11 17.06 -3.25
N GLU A 284 -1.21 18.37 -3.49
CA GLU A 284 -2.44 19.16 -3.29
C GLU A 284 -3.59 18.77 -4.22
N GLU A 285 -3.29 18.16 -5.36
CA GLU A 285 -4.29 17.68 -6.31
C GLU A 285 -5.15 16.57 -5.70
N CYS A 286 -4.53 15.56 -5.16
CA CYS A 286 -5.12 14.43 -4.46
C CYS A 286 -4.02 13.44 -4.06
N THR A 287 -4.38 12.50 -3.19
CA THR A 287 -3.56 11.30 -2.91
C THR A 287 -4.39 10.04 -3.07
N ASN A 288 -3.74 8.94 -3.41
CA ASN A 288 -4.35 7.62 -3.34
C ASN A 288 -4.38 7.14 -1.89
N LEU A 289 -5.55 6.73 -1.41
CA LEU A 289 -5.74 6.06 -0.14
C LEU A 289 -5.93 4.57 -0.42
N TYR A 290 -4.99 3.74 0.01
CA TYR A 290 -5.03 2.30 -0.23
C TYR A 290 -5.24 1.52 1.06
N PHE A 291 -5.78 0.31 0.92
CA PHE A 291 -5.98 -0.65 2.00
C PHE A 291 -5.51 -2.03 1.53
N ASP A 292 -4.83 -2.75 2.41
CA ASP A 292 -4.48 -4.15 2.21
C ASP A 292 -5.24 -5.00 3.22
N GLY A 293 -5.62 -6.19 2.84
CA GLY A 293 -6.41 -7.07 3.69
C GLY A 293 -6.18 -8.55 3.43
N TRP A 294 -6.26 -9.32 4.51
CA TRP A 294 -6.16 -10.77 4.45
C TRP A 294 -7.45 -11.38 3.90
N VAL A 295 -7.32 -12.21 2.90
CA VAL A 295 -8.41 -12.98 2.30
C VAL A 295 -8.05 -14.46 2.18
N MET A 296 -9.06 -15.31 2.22
CA MET A 296 -8.93 -16.76 1.98
C MET A 296 -9.39 -17.08 0.57
N LEU A 297 -8.64 -17.93 -0.13
CA LEU A 297 -9.01 -18.44 -1.44
C LEU A 297 -9.87 -19.71 -1.30
N LYS A 298 -10.75 -19.95 -2.31
CA LYS A 298 -11.58 -21.17 -2.39
C LYS A 298 -10.77 -22.39 -2.80
#